data_74833485f6d728f0f9601755216c13cf
#
_entry.id   74833485f6d728f0f9601755216c13cf
#
_cell.length_a   1.000
_cell.length_b   1.000
_cell.length_c   1.000
_cell.angle_alpha   90.00
_cell.angle_beta   90.00
_cell.angle_gamma   90.00
#
_symmetry.space_group_name_H-M   'P 1'
#
loop_
_entity.id
_entity.type
_entity.pdbx_description
1 polymer ?
#
loop_
_entity_poly.entity_id
_entity_poly.type
_entity_poly.pdbx_seq_one_letter_code
_entity_poly.pdbx_strand_id
1 'polypeptide(L)'
;MRPTEFQDPYNGQEGVFQFTMDHLEKTLLFRTADDYDYGVNALALAILQYPVKLLCYSLMSNHLHLLLKGKYRDCLDYYSGIVRRLRIMLRQRYSVTGVLSENACDVSAVSDERMFLNEIAYILRNPYKARVASPFAFAWNSADVYFNPWRDHVHGIPFGTLKLKEKKALLQSHFTVPDG
;
A
#
# COMPACT_ATOMS: atom_id res chain seq x y z
N MET A 1 7.46 29.35 -17.10
CA MET A 1 8.37 28.22 -17.17
C MET A 1 7.52 26.96 -17.02
N ARG A 2 7.40 26.10 -18.04
CA ARG A 2 6.64 24.85 -17.92
C ARG A 2 7.43 23.94 -16.98
N PRO A 3 6.78 23.16 -16.09
CA PRO A 3 7.48 22.18 -15.29
C PRO A 3 8.18 21.21 -16.25
N THR A 4 9.45 20.97 -16.03
CA THR A 4 10.23 19.92 -16.70
C THR A 4 9.40 18.64 -16.65
N GLU A 5 9.10 18.05 -17.80
CA GLU A 5 8.53 16.71 -17.92
C GLU A 5 9.41 15.78 -17.05
N PHE A 6 8.83 15.32 -15.98
CA PHE A 6 9.40 14.26 -15.16
C PHE A 6 9.54 13.07 -16.12
N GLN A 7 10.75 12.72 -16.51
CA GLN A 7 10.99 11.53 -17.29
C GLN A 7 10.57 10.35 -16.44
N ASP A 8 9.39 9.82 -16.71
CA ASP A 8 8.86 8.61 -16.08
C ASP A 8 9.75 7.44 -16.56
N PRO A 9 10.63 6.88 -15.68
CA PRO A 9 11.59 5.86 -16.08
C PRO A 9 10.92 4.57 -16.54
N TYR A 10 9.63 4.38 -16.21
CA TYR A 10 8.88 3.16 -16.50
C TYR A 10 7.69 3.41 -17.43
N ASN A 11 7.67 4.55 -18.13
CA ASN A 11 6.54 4.93 -18.98
C ASN A 11 6.19 3.82 -20.00
N GLY A 12 4.92 3.44 -20.03
CA GLY A 12 4.41 2.38 -20.90
C GLY A 12 4.72 0.95 -20.46
N GLN A 13 5.47 0.74 -19.39
CA GLN A 13 5.79 -0.59 -18.88
C GLN A 13 4.61 -1.17 -18.10
N GLU A 14 4.45 -2.48 -18.24
CA GLU A 14 3.59 -3.30 -17.39
C GLU A 14 4.45 -4.31 -16.64
N GLY A 15 4.23 -4.44 -15.32
CA GLY A 15 5.07 -5.29 -14.50
C GLY A 15 4.69 -5.23 -13.02
N VAL A 16 5.66 -5.61 -12.19
CA VAL A 16 5.57 -5.49 -10.73
C VAL A 16 6.47 -4.34 -10.29
N PHE A 17 5.93 -3.45 -9.46
CA PHE A 17 6.62 -2.27 -8.97
C PHE A 17 6.48 -2.18 -7.45
N GLN A 18 7.60 -1.93 -6.78
CA GLN A 18 7.60 -1.56 -5.38
C GLN A 18 7.52 -0.04 -5.27
N PHE A 19 6.60 0.43 -4.42
CA PHE A 19 6.48 1.82 -4.01
C PHE A 19 6.85 1.96 -2.54
N THR A 20 7.79 2.82 -2.24
CA THR A 20 8.15 3.18 -0.87
C THR A 20 7.91 4.67 -0.68
N MET A 21 6.99 5.02 0.21
CA MET A 21 6.77 6.42 0.57
C MET A 21 7.98 6.97 1.33
N ASP A 22 8.36 8.21 1.07
CA ASP A 22 9.37 8.90 1.86
C ASP A 22 8.95 8.97 3.33
N HIS A 23 9.90 8.73 4.21
CA HIS A 23 9.66 8.77 5.65
C HIS A 23 9.32 10.20 6.09
N LEU A 24 8.23 10.34 6.81
CA LEU A 24 7.91 11.61 7.47
C LEU A 24 8.74 11.75 8.75
N GLU A 25 9.66 12.69 8.78
CA GLU A 25 10.57 12.87 9.93
C GLU A 25 9.87 13.44 11.18
N LYS A 26 8.88 14.31 10.96
CA LYS A 26 8.28 15.11 12.05
C LYS A 26 6.80 14.82 12.29
N THR A 27 6.23 13.92 11.53
CA THR A 27 4.78 13.65 11.58
C THR A 27 4.52 12.17 11.42
N LEU A 28 3.58 11.64 12.21
CA LEU A 28 3.06 10.29 12.03
C LEU A 28 1.88 10.32 11.06
N LEU A 29 1.86 9.37 10.13
CA LEU A 29 0.70 9.08 9.27
C LEU A 29 -0.41 8.42 10.07
N PHE A 30 -0.02 7.44 10.87
CA PHE A 30 -0.96 6.63 11.65
C PHE A 30 -0.56 6.73 13.13
N ARG A 31 -1.46 7.28 13.95
CA ARG A 31 -1.26 7.52 15.38
C ARG A 31 -2.08 6.57 16.23
N THR A 32 -3.18 6.09 15.70
CA THR A 32 -4.16 5.21 16.37
C THR A 32 -4.52 4.03 15.49
N ALA A 33 -5.11 2.98 16.05
CA ALA A 33 -5.65 1.85 15.29
C ALA A 33 -6.63 2.32 14.20
N ASP A 34 -7.51 3.28 14.51
CA ASP A 34 -8.48 3.83 13.56
C ASP A 34 -7.82 4.52 12.36
N ASP A 35 -6.60 5.09 12.53
CA ASP A 35 -5.86 5.67 11.41
C ASP A 35 -5.33 4.58 10.49
N TYR A 36 -4.79 3.51 11.06
CA TYR A 36 -4.34 2.35 10.31
C TYR A 36 -5.49 1.68 9.55
N ASP A 37 -6.65 1.51 10.21
CA ASP A 37 -7.85 0.97 9.58
C ASP A 37 -8.33 1.87 8.43
N TYR A 38 -8.25 3.18 8.61
CA TYR A 38 -8.48 4.12 7.50
C TYR A 38 -7.49 3.91 6.37
N GLY A 39 -6.20 3.69 6.68
CA GLY A 39 -5.17 3.40 5.70
C GLY A 39 -5.46 2.13 4.91
N VAL A 40 -5.78 1.02 5.57
CA VAL A 40 -6.16 -0.24 4.91
C VAL A 40 -7.41 -0.06 4.05
N ASN A 41 -8.43 0.66 4.55
CA ASN A 41 -9.61 0.98 3.76
C ASN A 41 -9.29 1.85 2.54
N ALA A 42 -8.32 2.77 2.66
CA ALA A 42 -7.87 3.58 1.52
C ALA A 42 -7.22 2.71 0.43
N LEU A 43 -6.38 1.70 0.82
CA LEU A 43 -5.83 0.71 -0.10
C LEU A 43 -6.96 -0.06 -0.82
N ALA A 44 -7.91 -0.58 -0.05
CA ALA A 44 -9.01 -1.37 -0.56
C ALA A 44 -9.93 -0.59 -1.53
N LEU A 45 -10.26 0.65 -1.19
CA LEU A 45 -11.10 1.50 -2.05
C LEU A 45 -10.38 1.93 -3.33
N ALA A 46 -9.06 2.13 -3.27
CA ALA A 46 -8.28 2.46 -4.45
C ALA A 46 -8.24 1.32 -5.48
N ILE A 47 -8.23 0.05 -5.04
CA ILE A 47 -8.31 -1.12 -5.95
C ILE A 47 -9.58 -1.08 -6.83
N LEU A 48 -10.68 -0.54 -6.31
CA LEU A 48 -11.93 -0.43 -7.08
C LEU A 48 -11.88 0.66 -8.16
N GLN A 49 -10.89 1.55 -8.09
CA GLN A 49 -10.77 2.71 -8.98
C GLN A 49 -9.69 2.53 -10.04
N TYR A 50 -8.65 1.76 -9.73
CA TYR A 50 -7.48 1.60 -10.60
C TYR A 50 -7.27 0.13 -10.96
N PRO A 51 -6.92 -0.19 -12.23
CA PRO A 51 -6.76 -1.56 -12.71
C PRO A 51 -5.40 -2.14 -12.31
N VAL A 52 -5.14 -2.25 -11.00
CA VAL A 52 -3.90 -2.78 -10.44
C VAL A 52 -4.16 -3.94 -9.50
N LYS A 53 -3.15 -4.76 -9.24
CA LYS A 53 -3.15 -5.79 -8.20
C LYS A 53 -2.25 -5.33 -7.06
N LEU A 54 -2.78 -5.24 -5.85
CA LEU A 54 -1.99 -5.05 -4.64
C LEU A 54 -1.50 -6.42 -4.17
N LEU A 55 -0.20 -6.67 -4.35
CA LEU A 55 0.41 -7.96 -4.03
C LEU A 55 0.87 -8.03 -2.58
N CYS A 56 1.48 -6.94 -2.08
CA CYS A 56 1.98 -6.89 -0.70
C CYS A 56 1.93 -5.45 -0.18
N TYR A 57 1.70 -5.27 1.12
CA TYR A 57 1.78 -3.96 1.76
C TYR A 57 2.23 -4.04 3.21
N SER A 58 2.75 -2.92 3.71
CA SER A 58 2.96 -2.67 5.14
C SER A 58 2.74 -1.18 5.42
N LEU A 59 1.85 -0.86 6.36
CA LEU A 59 1.58 0.49 6.81
C LEU A 59 2.41 0.75 8.06
N MET A 60 3.47 1.54 7.93
CA MET A 60 4.30 1.98 9.06
C MET A 60 3.79 3.30 9.61
N SER A 61 4.11 3.63 10.85
CA SER A 61 3.58 4.83 11.51
C SER A 61 3.86 6.15 10.76
N ASN A 62 4.91 6.23 9.95
CA ASN A 62 5.31 7.45 9.25
C ASN A 62 5.55 7.27 7.74
N HIS A 63 5.33 6.08 7.19
CA HIS A 63 5.46 5.77 5.77
C HIS A 63 4.69 4.50 5.43
N LEU A 64 4.65 4.14 4.15
CA LEU A 64 4.06 2.88 3.70
C LEU A 64 4.91 2.24 2.59
N HIS A 65 4.78 0.92 2.48
CA HIS A 65 5.35 0.11 1.42
C HIS A 65 4.24 -0.61 0.69
N LEU A 66 4.28 -0.59 -0.65
CA LEU A 66 3.34 -1.30 -1.51
C LEU A 66 4.09 -2.08 -2.58
N LEU A 67 3.62 -3.29 -2.88
CA LEU A 67 4.04 -4.05 -4.05
C LEU A 67 2.83 -4.17 -4.98
N LEU A 68 2.91 -3.55 -6.15
CA LEU A 68 1.80 -3.42 -7.09
C LEU A 68 2.13 -4.12 -8.40
N LYS A 69 1.11 -4.74 -9.04
CA LYS A 69 1.22 -5.27 -10.40
C LYS A 69 0.21 -4.60 -11.31
N GLY A 70 0.68 -4.13 -12.46
CA GLY A 70 -0.13 -3.48 -13.49
C GLY A 70 0.72 -2.64 -14.42
N LYS A 71 0.07 -1.77 -15.20
CA LYS A 71 0.79 -0.73 -15.94
C LYS A 71 1.35 0.27 -14.95
N TYR A 72 2.57 0.71 -15.17
CA TYR A 72 3.24 1.64 -14.25
C TYR A 72 2.38 2.87 -13.94
N ARG A 73 1.76 3.47 -14.97
CA ARG A 73 0.90 4.63 -14.80
C ARG A 73 -0.28 4.37 -13.87
N ASP A 74 -0.94 3.22 -14.02
CA ASP A 74 -2.06 2.84 -13.18
C ASP A 74 -1.60 2.62 -11.71
N CYS A 75 -0.40 2.03 -11.52
CA CYS A 75 0.21 1.86 -10.20
C CYS A 75 0.53 3.22 -9.55
N LEU A 76 1.03 4.18 -10.31
CA LEU A 76 1.31 5.54 -9.84
C LEU A 76 0.01 6.28 -9.46
N ASP A 77 -1.02 6.16 -10.29
CA ASP A 77 -2.34 6.76 -10.03
C ASP A 77 -3.01 6.12 -8.79
N TYR A 78 -2.86 4.81 -8.61
CA TYR A 78 -3.28 4.10 -7.39
C TYR A 78 -2.58 4.66 -6.14
N TYR A 79 -1.23 4.76 -6.17
CA TYR A 79 -0.45 5.33 -5.09
C TYR A 79 -0.88 6.78 -4.77
N SER A 80 -1.00 7.62 -5.79
CA SER A 80 -1.43 9.02 -5.65
C SER A 80 -2.84 9.14 -5.05
N GLY A 81 -3.72 8.22 -5.42
CA GLY A 81 -5.08 8.12 -4.85
C GLY A 81 -5.06 7.83 -3.35
N ILE A 82 -4.17 6.95 -2.90
CA ILE A 82 -3.96 6.64 -1.47
C ILE A 82 -3.41 7.87 -0.74
N VAL A 83 -2.34 8.47 -1.26
CA VAL A 83 -1.72 9.68 -0.67
C VAL A 83 -2.75 10.79 -0.49
N ARG A 84 -3.61 11.02 -1.49
CA ARG A 84 -4.68 12.00 -1.41
C ARG A 84 -5.66 11.70 -0.26
N ARG A 85 -6.06 10.44 -0.06
CA ARG A 85 -6.93 10.03 1.05
C ARG A 85 -6.26 10.24 2.40
N LEU A 86 -4.98 9.88 2.53
CA LEU A 86 -4.21 10.09 3.76
C LEU A 86 -4.06 11.57 4.09
N ARG A 87 -3.84 12.43 3.09
CA ARG A 87 -3.82 13.91 3.27
C ARG A 87 -5.14 14.44 3.81
N ILE A 88 -6.27 13.92 3.31
CA ILE A 88 -7.60 14.30 3.80
C ILE A 88 -7.76 13.89 5.26
N MET A 89 -7.39 12.66 5.61
CA MET A 89 -7.44 12.14 6.99
C MET A 89 -6.58 12.99 7.93
N LEU A 90 -5.32 13.27 7.57
CA LEU A 90 -4.40 14.07 8.37
C LEU A 90 -4.95 15.48 8.61
N ARG A 91 -5.52 16.11 7.57
CA ARG A 91 -6.12 17.43 7.69
C ARG A 91 -7.36 17.41 8.58
N GLN A 92 -8.25 16.43 8.42
CA GLN A 92 -9.51 16.36 9.16
C GLN A 92 -9.32 15.99 10.62
N ARG A 93 -8.45 15.02 10.90
CA ARG A 93 -8.26 14.51 12.27
C ARG A 93 -7.24 15.31 13.08
N TYR A 94 -6.23 15.86 12.42
CA TYR A 94 -5.06 16.42 13.09
C TYR A 94 -4.70 17.83 12.66
N SER A 95 -5.46 18.43 11.75
CA SER A 95 -5.16 19.76 11.17
C SER A 95 -3.77 19.85 10.52
N VAL A 96 -3.21 18.69 10.10
CA VAL A 96 -1.90 18.60 9.46
C VAL A 96 -2.06 18.77 7.95
N THR A 97 -1.27 19.69 7.38
CA THR A 97 -1.25 19.99 5.94
C THR A 97 0.18 20.07 5.41
N GLY A 98 0.35 19.86 4.09
CA GLY A 98 1.64 20.10 3.42
C GLY A 98 2.73 19.04 3.66
N VAL A 99 2.43 17.95 4.37
CA VAL A 99 3.43 16.93 4.74
C VAL A 99 3.56 15.78 3.75
N LEU A 100 2.58 15.59 2.86
CA LEU A 100 2.59 14.53 1.86
C LEU A 100 2.58 15.13 0.46
N SER A 101 3.54 14.74 -0.37
CA SER A 101 3.53 14.96 -1.81
C SER A 101 3.07 13.69 -2.53
N GLU A 102 2.27 13.84 -3.58
CA GLU A 102 1.82 12.70 -4.39
C GLU A 102 2.98 12.01 -5.13
N ASN A 103 4.10 12.71 -5.28
CA ASN A 103 5.30 12.22 -5.96
C ASN A 103 6.45 11.86 -5.00
N ALA A 104 6.23 11.96 -3.69
CA ALA A 104 7.27 11.64 -2.70
C ALA A 104 7.29 10.12 -2.45
N CYS A 105 7.83 9.36 -3.39
CA CYS A 105 8.06 7.93 -3.25
C CYS A 105 9.23 7.48 -4.12
N ASP A 106 9.96 6.51 -3.61
CA ASP A 106 10.88 5.71 -4.39
C ASP A 106 10.10 4.59 -5.09
N VAL A 107 10.39 4.38 -6.37
CA VAL A 107 9.79 3.29 -7.15
C VAL A 107 10.88 2.45 -7.77
N SER A 108 10.77 1.13 -7.62
CA SER A 108 11.65 0.16 -8.28
C SER A 108 10.83 -0.90 -9.02
N ALA A 109 11.25 -1.23 -10.24
CA ALA A 109 10.68 -2.35 -10.98
C ALA A 109 11.27 -3.67 -10.49
N VAL A 110 10.42 -4.68 -10.35
CA VAL A 110 10.81 -6.04 -9.97
C VAL A 110 11.03 -6.86 -11.24
N SER A 111 12.28 -7.30 -11.45
CA SER A 111 12.71 -7.89 -12.71
C SER A 111 12.54 -9.41 -12.80
N ASP A 112 12.55 -10.10 -11.67
CA ASP A 112 12.56 -11.55 -11.60
C ASP A 112 11.93 -12.09 -10.30
N GLU A 113 11.73 -13.41 -10.26
CA GLU A 113 11.11 -14.09 -9.12
C GLU A 113 11.91 -13.93 -7.82
N ARG A 114 13.23 -13.99 -7.88
CA ARG A 114 14.08 -13.84 -6.70
C ARG A 114 13.92 -12.44 -6.10
N MET A 115 13.93 -11.42 -6.95
CA MET A 115 13.68 -10.04 -6.53
C MET A 115 12.27 -9.91 -5.96
N PHE A 116 11.26 -10.53 -6.59
CA PHE A 116 9.89 -10.53 -6.11
C PHE A 116 9.77 -11.09 -4.68
N LEU A 117 10.35 -12.25 -4.41
CA LEU A 117 10.35 -12.85 -3.08
C LEU A 117 11.12 -12.00 -2.05
N ASN A 118 12.23 -11.39 -2.46
CA ASN A 118 12.99 -10.48 -1.61
C ASN A 118 12.18 -9.23 -1.24
N GLU A 119 11.42 -8.67 -2.18
CA GLU A 119 10.59 -7.50 -1.93
C GLU A 119 9.42 -7.82 -0.98
N ILE A 120 8.75 -8.96 -1.14
CA ILE A 120 7.74 -9.41 -0.18
C ILE A 120 8.36 -9.54 1.22
N ALA A 121 9.49 -10.25 1.33
CA ALA A 121 10.18 -10.41 2.61
C ALA A 121 10.64 -9.06 3.20
N TYR A 122 11.10 -8.15 2.37
CA TYR A 122 11.49 -6.80 2.78
C TYR A 122 10.30 -6.04 3.35
N ILE A 123 9.18 -5.97 2.62
CA ILE A 123 7.97 -5.24 3.03
C ILE A 123 7.42 -5.81 4.35
N LEU A 124 7.26 -7.13 4.45
CA LEU A 124 6.69 -7.76 5.63
C LEU A 124 7.58 -7.66 6.86
N ARG A 125 8.89 -7.56 6.69
CA ARG A 125 9.87 -7.45 7.77
C ARG A 125 10.01 -6.05 8.35
N ASN A 126 9.44 -5.00 7.72
CA ASN A 126 9.58 -3.62 8.20
C ASN A 126 9.13 -3.40 9.65
N PRO A 127 7.97 -3.94 10.12
CA PRO A 127 7.57 -3.78 11.52
C PRO A 127 8.59 -4.38 12.51
N TYR A 128 9.19 -5.51 12.17
CA TYR A 128 10.23 -6.15 12.98
C TYR A 128 11.52 -5.31 13.01
N LYS A 129 11.99 -4.81 11.86
CA LYS A 129 13.15 -3.92 11.79
C LYS A 129 12.93 -2.64 12.61
N ALA A 130 11.72 -2.10 12.60
CA ALA A 130 11.34 -0.94 13.40
C ALA A 130 11.11 -1.27 14.88
N ARG A 131 11.28 -2.52 15.31
CA ARG A 131 11.04 -3.01 16.69
C ARG A 131 9.61 -2.76 17.18
N VAL A 132 8.64 -2.73 16.28
CA VAL A 132 7.22 -2.52 16.62
C VAL A 132 6.53 -3.83 16.94
N ALA A 133 6.64 -4.82 16.04
CA ALA A 133 6.03 -6.13 16.19
C ALA A 133 6.70 -7.16 15.26
N SER A 134 6.46 -8.46 15.49
CA SER A 134 6.75 -9.46 14.47
C SER A 134 5.83 -9.27 13.25
N PRO A 135 6.23 -9.71 12.05
CA PRO A 135 5.38 -9.58 10.85
C PRO A 135 3.97 -10.16 11.04
N PHE A 136 3.88 -11.27 11.76
CA PHE A 136 2.61 -11.99 12.02
C PHE A 136 1.75 -11.33 13.10
N ALA A 137 2.34 -10.57 14.01
CA ALA A 137 1.62 -9.86 15.05
C ALA A 137 1.23 -8.43 14.64
N PHE A 138 1.76 -7.94 13.52
CA PHE A 138 1.45 -6.60 13.02
C PHE A 138 0.23 -6.64 12.11
N ALA A 139 -0.89 -6.15 12.61
CA ALA A 139 -2.20 -6.27 11.94
C ALA A 139 -2.31 -5.50 10.62
N TRP A 140 -1.44 -4.51 10.36
CA TRP A 140 -1.56 -3.60 9.22
C TRP A 140 -0.51 -3.87 8.13
N ASN A 141 -0.24 -5.16 7.88
CA ASN A 141 0.52 -5.65 6.75
C ASN A 141 -0.18 -6.88 6.14
N SER A 142 0.32 -7.36 5.01
CA SER A 142 -0.24 -8.51 4.31
C SER A 142 0.35 -9.87 4.71
N ALA A 143 1.05 -9.98 5.86
CA ALA A 143 1.65 -11.25 6.27
C ALA A 143 0.62 -12.38 6.46
N ASP A 144 -0.55 -12.06 6.98
CA ASP A 144 -1.63 -13.04 7.15
C ASP A 144 -2.08 -13.66 5.81
N VAL A 145 -2.05 -12.90 4.72
CA VAL A 145 -2.43 -13.37 3.38
C VAL A 145 -1.47 -14.44 2.89
N TYR A 146 -0.16 -14.27 3.18
CA TYR A 146 0.88 -15.18 2.68
C TYR A 146 1.13 -16.40 3.57
N PHE A 147 0.94 -16.25 4.88
CA PHE A 147 1.45 -17.23 5.84
C PHE A 147 0.38 -17.84 6.74
N ASN A 148 -0.87 -17.43 6.61
CA ASN A 148 -1.97 -18.01 7.37
C ASN A 148 -2.99 -18.69 6.45
N PRO A 149 -2.75 -19.95 6.05
CA PRO A 149 -3.63 -20.68 5.12
C PRO A 149 -5.02 -20.96 5.70
N TRP A 150 -5.20 -20.80 7.02
CA TRP A 150 -6.47 -21.08 7.71
C TRP A 150 -7.32 -19.82 7.93
N ARG A 151 -6.78 -18.64 7.68
CA ARG A 151 -7.58 -17.42 7.72
C ARG A 151 -8.23 -17.22 6.37
N ASP A 152 -9.55 -17.14 6.38
CA ASP A 152 -10.30 -16.58 5.28
C ASP A 152 -9.63 -15.27 4.88
N HIS A 153 -9.25 -15.10 3.61
CA HIS A 153 -8.56 -13.91 3.10
C HIS A 153 -9.28 -12.59 3.42
N VAL A 154 -10.49 -12.71 3.97
CA VAL A 154 -11.37 -11.63 4.43
C VAL A 154 -10.96 -11.06 5.79
N HIS A 155 -10.31 -11.83 6.65
CA HIS A 155 -10.11 -11.43 8.05
C HIS A 155 -8.90 -10.51 8.31
N GLY A 156 -8.02 -10.32 7.34
CA GLY A 156 -6.87 -9.41 7.47
C GLY A 156 -7.17 -7.96 7.13
N ILE A 157 -8.33 -7.66 6.53
CA ILE A 157 -8.72 -6.31 6.12
C ILE A 157 -9.89 -5.86 6.98
N PRO A 158 -9.78 -4.76 7.74
CA PRO A 158 -10.92 -4.21 8.46
C PRO A 158 -11.94 -3.66 7.47
N PHE A 159 -12.90 -4.48 7.11
CA PHE A 159 -14.00 -4.13 6.20
C PHE A 159 -15.07 -3.23 6.82
N GLY A 160 -14.84 -2.68 8.00
CA GLY A 160 -15.87 -2.00 8.79
C GLY A 160 -16.65 -0.92 8.03
N THR A 161 -15.96 -0.17 7.18
CA THR A 161 -16.54 0.98 6.46
C THR A 161 -16.98 0.68 5.02
N LEU A 162 -16.68 -0.50 4.48
CA LEU A 162 -17.05 -0.87 3.11
C LEU A 162 -18.49 -1.38 3.03
N LYS A 163 -19.22 -0.97 2.00
CA LYS A 163 -20.53 -1.54 1.66
C LYS A 163 -20.37 -2.99 1.21
N LEU A 164 -21.41 -3.81 1.39
CA LEU A 164 -21.38 -5.24 1.05
C LEU A 164 -20.97 -5.51 -0.41
N LYS A 165 -21.40 -4.64 -1.35
CA LYS A 165 -21.04 -4.74 -2.77
C LYS A 165 -19.54 -4.52 -2.99
N GLU A 166 -18.97 -3.55 -2.30
CA GLU A 166 -17.54 -3.22 -2.35
C GLU A 166 -16.69 -4.33 -1.72
N LYS A 167 -17.17 -4.88 -0.58
CA LYS A 167 -16.55 -6.04 0.07
C LYS A 167 -16.49 -7.25 -0.86
N LYS A 168 -17.59 -7.56 -1.55
CA LYS A 168 -17.65 -8.68 -2.52
C LYS A 168 -16.74 -8.45 -3.72
N ALA A 169 -16.69 -7.24 -4.28
CA ALA A 169 -15.82 -6.91 -5.39
C ALA A 169 -14.33 -7.02 -5.00
N LEU A 170 -13.98 -6.59 -3.80
CA LEU A 170 -12.63 -6.70 -3.26
C LEU A 170 -12.17 -8.16 -3.12
N LEU A 171 -13.06 -9.04 -2.63
CA LEU A 171 -12.79 -10.46 -2.48
C LEU A 171 -12.59 -11.18 -3.80
N GLN A 172 -13.29 -10.74 -4.85
CA GLN A 172 -13.27 -11.43 -6.15
C GLN A 172 -12.08 -11.02 -7.02
N SER A 173 -11.42 -9.90 -6.76
CA SER A 173 -10.63 -9.30 -7.83
C SER A 173 -9.12 -9.20 -7.60
N HIS A 174 -8.54 -9.18 -6.37
CA HIS A 174 -7.20 -8.59 -6.33
C HIS A 174 -6.21 -9.14 -5.31
N PHE A 175 -6.60 -9.95 -4.38
CA PHE A 175 -5.65 -10.66 -3.53
C PHE A 175 -5.37 -12.03 -4.14
N THR A 176 -4.61 -12.07 -5.20
CA THR A 176 -4.04 -13.34 -5.66
C THR A 176 -2.78 -13.62 -4.85
N VAL A 177 -2.85 -14.64 -4.01
CA VAL A 177 -1.65 -15.37 -3.59
C VAL A 177 -0.97 -15.80 -4.89
N PRO A 178 0.33 -15.56 -5.10
CA PRO A 178 1.05 -16.16 -6.22
C PRO A 178 0.80 -17.67 -6.17
N ASP A 179 0.27 -18.23 -7.26
CA ASP A 179 0.19 -19.69 -7.40
C ASP A 179 1.59 -20.23 -7.17
N GLY A 180 1.75 -21.02 -6.10
CA GLY A 180 3.00 -21.64 -5.69
C GLY A 180 3.43 -22.76 -6.65
#